data_c5c19f5f9b1d2f3a1aed55251a59cc43
#
_entry.id   c5c19f5f9b1d2f3a1aed55251a59cc43
#
_cell.length_a   1.000
_cell.length_b   1.000
_cell.length_c   1.000
_cell.angle_alpha   90.00
_cell.angle_beta   90.00
_cell.angle_gamma   90.00
#
_symmetry.space_group_name_H-M   'P 1'
#
loop_
_entity.id
_entity.type
_entity.pdbx_description
1 polymer ?
#
loop_
_entity_poly.entity_id
_entity_poly.type
_entity_poly.pdbx_seq_one_letter_code
_entity_poly.pdbx_strand_id
1 'polypeptide(L)'
;MKTNNMMKAACLMLMASATTSAFAQKMNIEHKGDTTIIKVENPTKYLLLPIQEEKDEAQVLLDTGSKDDTWMDVRLAQNGSDYFVPFALGKGKTATVKILGLKKDALALNLLKLSDTFDTTNTDYYRPSYHFTPLYGWMNDPNGMVYKDGEYHLYFQYNPYGSKWGNMHWGHAVSKDLVHWEHLDPAIARDPVGHIFSGSSVVDKKNTAGFGKNAIIAIYTNNSVNHDEVQCIAYSNDNGRTFTKYEGNPVLTPFDGLKDFRDPKVFWYEKGKCWYMIVSADKETRFYKSKNLKKWTYVSAFGKGLGQQPCQYECPDFFQLPVNG
;
A
#
# COMPACT_ATOMS: atom_id res chain seq x y z
N MET A 1 -20.92 -56.23 59.97
CA MET A 1 -21.10 -54.91 60.58
C MET A 1 -19.79 -54.16 60.47
N LYS A 2 -19.60 -53.30 59.46
CA LYS A 2 -18.52 -52.29 59.33
C LYS A 2 -19.09 -51.17 58.55
N THR A 3 -19.25 -50.02 59.16
CA THR A 3 -19.72 -48.78 58.64
C THR A 3 -18.57 -48.09 57.93
N ASN A 4 -18.73 -47.77 56.65
CA ASN A 4 -17.80 -46.95 55.87
C ASN A 4 -18.23 -45.48 55.89
N ASN A 5 -17.43 -44.67 56.53
CA ASN A 5 -17.52 -43.19 56.42
C ASN A 5 -16.93 -42.73 55.08
N MET A 6 -17.74 -42.16 54.21
CA MET A 6 -17.30 -41.40 53.09
C MET A 6 -17.16 -39.93 53.47
N MET A 7 -15.93 -39.46 53.57
CA MET A 7 -15.60 -38.03 53.64
C MET A 7 -15.87 -37.40 52.27
N LYS A 8 -16.80 -36.46 52.21
CA LYS A 8 -17.01 -35.57 51.05
C LYS A 8 -16.00 -34.43 51.16
N ALA A 9 -14.99 -34.42 50.27
CA ALA A 9 -14.14 -33.27 50.04
C ALA A 9 -14.90 -32.27 49.16
N ALA A 10 -15.26 -31.13 49.72
CA ALA A 10 -15.81 -30.00 48.96
C ALA A 10 -14.65 -29.21 48.35
N CYS A 11 -14.49 -29.30 47.04
CA CYS A 11 -13.58 -28.46 46.26
C CYS A 11 -14.22 -27.07 46.05
N LEU A 12 -13.82 -26.08 46.82
CA LEU A 12 -14.15 -24.69 46.54
C LEU A 12 -13.32 -24.25 45.32
N MET A 13 -13.94 -24.16 44.14
CA MET A 13 -13.38 -23.41 43.02
C MET A 13 -13.59 -21.93 43.29
N LEU A 14 -12.52 -21.23 43.64
CA LEU A 14 -12.45 -19.76 43.52
C LEU A 14 -12.43 -19.43 42.02
N MET A 15 -13.54 -19.01 41.47
CA MET A 15 -13.58 -18.30 40.20
C MET A 15 -13.04 -16.90 40.47
N ALA A 16 -11.78 -16.67 40.11
CA ALA A 16 -11.24 -15.32 39.96
C ALA A 16 -11.90 -14.72 38.72
N SER A 17 -12.95 -13.94 38.92
CA SER A 17 -13.49 -13.07 37.87
C SER A 17 -12.46 -11.98 37.62
N ALA A 18 -11.64 -12.15 36.60
CA ALA A 18 -10.84 -11.05 36.03
C ALA A 18 -11.86 -10.08 35.41
N THR A 19 -12.23 -9.05 36.17
CA THR A 19 -12.89 -7.88 35.60
C THR A 19 -11.86 -7.12 34.76
N THR A 20 -11.74 -7.49 33.47
CA THR A 20 -11.18 -6.57 32.50
C THR A 20 -12.13 -5.39 32.43
N SER A 21 -11.76 -4.28 33.05
CA SER A 21 -12.43 -3.01 32.80
C SER A 21 -12.26 -2.69 31.33
N ALA A 22 -13.28 -3.03 30.54
CA ALA A 22 -13.39 -2.56 29.17
C ALA A 22 -13.49 -1.03 29.25
N PHE A 23 -12.39 -0.33 28.94
CA PHE A 23 -12.43 1.12 28.77
C PHE A 23 -13.43 1.39 27.64
N ALA A 24 -14.51 2.09 27.98
CA ALA A 24 -15.53 2.42 27.01
C ALA A 24 -14.88 3.26 25.90
N GLN A 25 -14.99 2.77 24.66
CA GLN A 25 -14.55 3.50 23.49
C GLN A 25 -15.44 4.73 23.32
N LYS A 26 -14.81 5.88 23.17
CA LYS A 26 -15.53 7.15 23.02
C LYS A 26 -15.07 7.84 21.75
N MET A 27 -16.00 8.07 20.87
CA MET A 27 -15.81 8.84 19.64
C MET A 27 -16.49 10.22 19.81
N ASN A 28 -15.72 11.28 19.65
CA ASN A 28 -16.19 12.66 19.76
C ASN A 28 -16.00 13.36 18.43
N ILE A 29 -17.04 13.99 17.91
CA ILE A 29 -17.04 14.67 16.60
C ILE A 29 -17.20 16.17 16.83
N GLU A 30 -16.27 16.96 16.31
CA GLU A 30 -16.25 18.41 16.37
C GLU A 30 -16.15 18.98 14.95
N HIS A 31 -16.76 20.15 14.69
CA HIS A 31 -16.63 20.85 13.41
C HIS A 31 -15.88 22.17 13.62
N LYS A 32 -14.83 22.41 12.83
CA LYS A 32 -14.05 23.65 12.79
C LYS A 32 -13.92 24.14 11.36
N GLY A 33 -14.73 25.13 10.98
CA GLY A 33 -14.80 25.57 9.59
C GLY A 33 -15.28 24.43 8.68
N ASP A 34 -14.47 24.12 7.67
CA ASP A 34 -14.73 23.04 6.70
C ASP A 34 -14.14 21.70 7.12
N THR A 35 -13.54 21.62 8.33
CA THR A 35 -12.91 20.42 8.85
C THR A 35 -13.77 19.78 9.93
N THR A 36 -14.08 18.52 9.78
CA THR A 36 -14.63 17.65 10.82
C THR A 36 -13.47 16.96 11.53
N ILE A 37 -13.43 17.03 12.85
CA ILE A 37 -12.40 16.41 13.69
C ILE A 37 -13.05 15.32 14.53
N ILE A 38 -12.54 14.11 14.39
CA ILE A 38 -13.01 12.93 15.12
C ILE A 38 -11.90 12.52 16.10
N LYS A 39 -12.19 12.62 17.38
CA LYS A 39 -11.28 12.16 18.45
C LYS A 39 -11.78 10.84 18.99
N VAL A 40 -10.92 9.84 19.02
CA VAL A 40 -11.23 8.50 19.52
C VAL A 40 -10.34 8.20 20.73
N GLU A 41 -10.96 7.90 21.86
CA GLU A 41 -10.28 7.39 23.06
C GLU A 41 -10.29 5.85 23.03
N ASN A 42 -9.12 5.24 23.33
CA ASN A 42 -8.91 3.80 23.25
C ASN A 42 -9.36 3.22 21.88
N PRO A 43 -8.74 3.67 20.78
CA PRO A 43 -9.17 3.32 19.44
C PRO A 43 -9.08 1.82 19.20
N THR A 44 -10.02 1.29 18.42
CA THR A 44 -9.93 -0.01 17.76
C THR A 44 -8.90 0.04 16.63
N LYS A 45 -8.66 -1.10 15.98
CA LYS A 45 -7.76 -1.18 14.83
C LYS A 45 -8.20 -0.24 13.69
N TYR A 46 -9.51 -0.12 13.46
CA TYR A 46 -10.08 0.63 12.34
C TYR A 46 -11.20 1.60 12.75
N LEU A 47 -11.29 2.68 12.01
CA LEU A 47 -12.52 3.44 11.79
C LEU A 47 -13.09 2.99 10.45
N LEU A 48 -14.26 2.38 10.43
CA LEU A 48 -14.94 1.99 9.20
C LEU A 48 -15.60 3.23 8.58
N LEU A 49 -15.13 3.58 7.38
CA LEU A 49 -15.60 4.71 6.60
C LEU A 49 -16.70 4.23 5.65
N PRO A 50 -17.93 4.80 5.71
CA PRO A 50 -18.99 4.49 4.76
C PRO A 50 -18.74 5.22 3.44
N ILE A 51 -18.75 4.48 2.34
CA ILE A 51 -18.45 4.95 0.99
C ILE A 51 -19.73 5.13 0.17
N GLN A 52 -19.77 6.17 -0.62
CA GLN A 52 -20.78 6.39 -1.66
C GLN A 52 -20.08 6.83 -2.95
N GLU A 53 -19.90 5.90 -3.86
CA GLU A 53 -19.00 6.02 -5.03
C GLU A 53 -19.35 7.14 -6.02
N GLU A 54 -20.62 7.54 -6.07
CA GLU A 54 -21.08 8.60 -6.99
C GLU A 54 -21.05 10.00 -6.36
N LYS A 55 -20.34 10.16 -5.23
CA LYS A 55 -20.19 11.45 -4.56
C LYS A 55 -18.78 12.01 -4.74
N ASP A 56 -18.69 13.34 -4.48
CA ASP A 56 -17.41 14.04 -4.47
C ASP A 56 -16.51 13.50 -3.36
N GLU A 57 -15.22 13.58 -3.58
CA GLU A 57 -14.19 13.20 -2.62
C GLU A 57 -14.12 14.22 -1.48
N ALA A 58 -14.08 13.72 -0.28
CA ALA A 58 -13.57 14.41 0.90
C ALA A 58 -12.12 13.94 1.16
N GLN A 59 -11.37 14.71 1.91
CA GLN A 59 -10.01 14.31 2.31
C GLN A 59 -10.01 13.83 3.75
N VAL A 60 -9.44 12.65 4.01
CA VAL A 60 -9.36 12.02 5.33
C VAL A 60 -7.90 11.87 5.73
N LEU A 61 -7.57 12.30 6.95
CA LEU A 61 -6.23 12.26 7.52
C LEU A 61 -6.26 11.59 8.89
N LEU A 62 -5.35 10.65 9.15
CA LEU A 62 -4.96 10.30 10.52
C LEU A 62 -3.91 11.32 10.98
N ASP A 63 -4.30 12.20 11.90
CA ASP A 63 -3.42 13.25 12.43
C ASP A 63 -2.59 12.69 13.59
N THR A 64 -1.36 12.33 13.32
CA THR A 64 -0.39 11.87 14.32
C THR A 64 0.58 12.97 14.73
N GLY A 65 0.55 14.11 14.06
CA GLY A 65 1.52 15.19 14.17
C GLY A 65 2.85 14.91 13.47
N SER A 66 2.90 13.85 12.65
CA SER A 66 4.05 13.52 11.83
C SER A 66 4.06 14.36 10.55
N LYS A 67 5.26 14.67 10.07
CA LYS A 67 5.45 15.24 8.72
C LYS A 67 5.01 14.31 7.58
N ASP A 68 4.86 13.02 7.89
CA ASP A 68 4.48 11.98 6.93
C ASP A 68 2.96 11.72 6.91
N ASP A 69 2.20 12.44 7.75
CA ASP A 69 0.74 12.38 7.75
C ASP A 69 0.20 12.83 6.39
N THR A 70 -0.67 12.00 5.78
CA THR A 70 -1.10 12.17 4.40
C THR A 70 -2.61 12.16 4.29
N TRP A 71 -3.16 13.12 3.55
CA TRP A 71 -4.56 13.16 3.19
C TRP A 71 -4.88 12.10 2.15
N MET A 72 -5.97 11.35 2.41
CA MET A 72 -6.53 10.36 1.48
C MET A 72 -7.84 10.89 0.91
N ASP A 73 -8.01 10.76 -0.39
CA ASP A 73 -9.21 11.18 -1.10
C ASP A 73 -10.25 10.06 -0.98
N VAL A 74 -11.40 10.34 -0.35
CA VAL A 74 -12.41 9.32 0.01
C VAL A 74 -13.83 9.81 -0.31
N ARG A 75 -14.58 9.04 -1.07
CA ARG A 75 -15.98 9.34 -1.41
C ARG A 75 -16.91 8.95 -0.27
N LEU A 76 -16.94 9.77 0.78
CA LEU A 76 -17.73 9.50 1.97
C LEU A 76 -19.24 9.64 1.71
N ALA A 77 -20.03 8.82 2.38
CA ALA A 77 -21.49 8.77 2.28
C ALA A 77 -22.15 10.13 2.57
N GLN A 78 -22.85 10.68 1.61
CA GLN A 78 -23.59 11.93 1.76
C GLN A 78 -25.07 11.68 2.14
N ASN A 79 -25.77 10.81 1.40
CA ASN A 79 -27.18 10.49 1.58
C ASN A 79 -27.53 9.02 1.34
N GLY A 80 -26.53 8.17 1.12
CA GLY A 80 -26.58 6.72 0.99
C GLY A 80 -25.21 6.14 1.29
N SER A 81 -25.09 4.82 1.43
CA SER A 81 -23.81 4.13 1.61
C SER A 81 -23.83 2.85 0.80
N ASP A 82 -22.82 2.67 -0.05
CA ASP A 82 -22.68 1.48 -0.89
C ASP A 82 -21.99 0.35 -0.11
N TYR A 83 -20.92 0.69 0.63
CA TYR A 83 -20.14 -0.25 1.44
C TYR A 83 -19.26 0.52 2.45
N PHE A 84 -18.44 -0.22 3.22
CA PHE A 84 -17.48 0.35 4.16
C PHE A 84 -16.05 -0.03 3.74
N VAL A 85 -15.09 0.84 4.11
CA VAL A 85 -13.66 0.54 4.02
C VAL A 85 -12.99 0.76 5.37
N PRO A 86 -11.95 -0.02 5.71
CA PRO A 86 -11.23 0.13 6.97
C PRO A 86 -10.18 1.25 6.86
N PHE A 87 -10.24 2.22 7.76
CA PHE A 87 -9.24 3.25 7.93
C PHE A 87 -8.47 2.98 9.22
N ALA A 88 -7.18 2.65 9.13
CA ALA A 88 -6.36 2.27 10.27
C ALA A 88 -6.13 3.45 11.22
N LEU A 89 -6.37 3.24 12.53
CA LEU A 89 -6.22 4.27 13.57
C LEU A 89 -4.87 4.23 14.31
N GLY A 90 -3.98 3.29 13.95
CA GLY A 90 -2.68 3.12 14.61
C GLY A 90 -2.81 2.48 16.01
N LYS A 91 -1.69 2.47 16.75
CA LYS A 91 -1.56 1.82 18.07
C LYS A 91 -1.36 2.88 19.16
N GLY A 92 -2.31 3.76 19.37
CA GLY A 92 -2.23 4.80 20.40
C GLY A 92 -3.33 4.65 21.46
N LYS A 93 -3.25 5.42 22.54
CA LYS A 93 -4.35 5.58 23.52
C LYS A 93 -5.45 6.50 22.99
N THR A 94 -5.10 7.32 22.01
CA THR A 94 -6.01 8.25 21.33
C THR A 94 -5.67 8.27 19.85
N ALA A 95 -6.67 8.49 19.01
CA ALA A 95 -6.50 8.76 17.60
C ALA A 95 -7.29 10.02 17.22
N THR A 96 -6.75 10.82 16.33
CA THR A 96 -7.43 12.00 15.78
C THR A 96 -7.54 11.82 14.26
N VAL A 97 -8.77 11.79 13.77
CA VAL A 97 -9.05 11.77 12.33
C VAL A 97 -9.62 13.11 11.91
N LYS A 98 -9.04 13.71 10.89
CA LYS A 98 -9.55 14.95 10.28
C LYS A 98 -10.18 14.63 8.95
N ILE A 99 -11.34 15.23 8.67
CA ILE A 99 -12.04 15.12 7.39
C ILE A 99 -12.27 16.52 6.87
N LEU A 100 -11.74 16.83 5.69
CA LEU A 100 -11.92 18.11 4.99
C LEU A 100 -12.89 17.93 3.82
N GLY A 101 -13.80 18.90 3.64
CA GLY A 101 -14.76 18.91 2.53
C GLY A 101 -16.02 18.04 2.73
N LEU A 102 -16.21 17.46 3.93
CA LEU A 102 -17.43 16.73 4.26
C LEU A 102 -18.51 17.68 4.80
N LYS A 103 -19.73 17.59 4.30
CA LYS A 103 -20.88 18.36 4.82
C LYS A 103 -21.19 17.94 6.25
N LYS A 104 -21.61 18.92 7.09
CA LYS A 104 -21.92 18.68 8.51
C LYS A 104 -23.12 17.77 8.76
N ASP A 105 -24.01 17.66 7.80
CA ASP A 105 -25.21 16.80 7.78
C ASP A 105 -25.02 15.52 6.97
N ALA A 106 -23.81 15.24 6.50
CA ALA A 106 -23.51 14.04 5.73
C ALA A 106 -23.83 12.76 6.52
N LEU A 107 -24.50 11.82 5.86
CA LEU A 107 -24.87 10.52 6.44
C LEU A 107 -23.66 9.76 7.01
N ALA A 108 -22.48 9.97 6.43
CA ALA A 108 -21.24 9.35 6.89
C ALA A 108 -21.01 9.53 8.38
N LEU A 109 -21.28 10.72 8.94
CA LEU A 109 -21.03 11.01 10.36
C LEU A 109 -21.86 10.13 11.31
N ASN A 110 -23.05 9.70 10.88
CA ASN A 110 -23.93 8.80 11.62
C ASN A 110 -23.59 7.32 11.41
N LEU A 111 -22.84 6.99 10.34
CA LEU A 111 -22.52 5.61 9.96
C LEU A 111 -21.09 5.19 10.34
N LEU A 112 -20.23 6.12 10.76
CA LEU A 112 -18.87 5.79 11.23
C LEU A 112 -18.93 4.74 12.35
N LYS A 113 -18.06 3.73 12.27
CA LYS A 113 -18.01 2.62 13.25
C LYS A 113 -16.56 2.35 13.64
N LEU A 114 -16.33 2.15 14.93
CA LEU A 114 -15.07 1.61 15.44
C LEU A 114 -15.12 0.09 15.40
N SER A 115 -14.06 -0.55 14.89
CA SER A 115 -13.98 -2.00 14.79
C SER A 115 -12.55 -2.51 14.84
N ASP A 116 -12.33 -3.66 15.50
CA ASP A 116 -11.06 -4.38 15.47
C ASP A 116 -10.96 -5.32 14.26
N THR A 117 -12.06 -5.57 13.58
CA THR A 117 -12.15 -6.46 12.43
C THR A 117 -12.81 -5.75 11.25
N PHE A 118 -12.48 -6.21 10.06
CA PHE A 118 -13.15 -5.85 8.82
C PHE A 118 -13.45 -7.13 8.04
N ASP A 119 -14.69 -7.29 7.62
CA ASP A 119 -15.10 -8.44 6.81
C ASP A 119 -14.56 -8.28 5.38
N THR A 120 -13.68 -9.19 5.00
CA THR A 120 -13.09 -9.26 3.66
C THR A 120 -13.70 -10.38 2.81
N THR A 121 -14.73 -11.06 3.30
CA THR A 121 -15.45 -12.04 2.50
C THR A 121 -16.22 -11.32 1.41
N ASN A 122 -15.78 -11.53 0.18
CA ASN A 122 -16.42 -10.93 -0.99
C ASN A 122 -17.11 -12.02 -1.80
N THR A 123 -18.45 -12.00 -1.77
CA THR A 123 -19.32 -12.91 -2.51
C THR A 123 -19.95 -12.25 -3.73
N ASP A 124 -19.42 -11.12 -4.17
CA ASP A 124 -19.93 -10.40 -5.35
C ASP A 124 -19.93 -11.31 -6.57
N TYR A 125 -20.99 -11.22 -7.36
CA TYR A 125 -21.19 -12.01 -8.58
C TYR A 125 -20.03 -11.85 -9.59
N TYR A 126 -19.46 -10.66 -9.68
CA TYR A 126 -18.37 -10.36 -10.60
C TYR A 126 -16.98 -10.70 -10.06
N ARG A 127 -16.86 -11.20 -8.83
CA ARG A 127 -15.56 -11.62 -8.31
C ARG A 127 -15.02 -12.80 -9.09
N PRO A 128 -13.80 -12.71 -9.69
CA PRO A 128 -13.20 -13.82 -10.42
C PRO A 128 -12.95 -15.03 -9.52
N SER A 129 -13.14 -16.23 -10.06
CA SER A 129 -12.95 -17.48 -9.30
C SER A 129 -11.49 -17.90 -9.17
N TYR A 130 -10.61 -17.46 -10.09
CA TYR A 130 -9.23 -17.93 -10.16
C TYR A 130 -8.18 -16.82 -10.42
N HIS A 131 -8.57 -15.63 -10.87
CA HIS A 131 -7.67 -14.50 -10.95
C HIS A 131 -7.40 -13.92 -9.57
N PHE A 132 -6.15 -13.49 -9.34
CA PHE A 132 -5.82 -12.70 -8.17
C PHE A 132 -6.64 -11.40 -8.16
N THR A 133 -7.23 -11.07 -7.01
CA THR A 133 -7.92 -9.80 -6.77
C THR A 133 -7.60 -9.33 -5.35
N PRO A 134 -7.62 -8.02 -5.08
CA PRO A 134 -7.51 -7.52 -3.71
C PRO A 134 -8.72 -7.99 -2.89
N LEU A 135 -8.59 -7.99 -1.57
CA LEU A 135 -9.70 -8.34 -0.67
C LEU A 135 -10.83 -7.29 -0.77
N TYR A 136 -10.48 -6.05 -0.99
CA TYR A 136 -11.37 -4.91 -1.20
C TYR A 136 -10.61 -3.78 -1.90
N GLY A 137 -11.31 -2.73 -2.34
CA GLY A 137 -10.71 -1.56 -2.98
C GLY A 137 -10.41 -1.76 -4.47
N TRP A 138 -9.64 -0.84 -5.03
CA TRP A 138 -9.23 -0.82 -6.44
C TRP A 138 -7.85 -1.44 -6.63
N MET A 139 -7.67 -2.17 -7.71
CA MET A 139 -6.39 -2.71 -8.16
C MET A 139 -6.20 -2.46 -9.64
N ASN A 140 -4.97 -2.08 -10.06
CA ASN A 140 -4.54 -2.11 -11.45
C ASN A 140 -3.20 -2.87 -11.59
N ASP A 141 -2.10 -2.23 -11.96
CA ASP A 141 -0.85 -2.87 -12.38
C ASP A 141 -0.25 -3.80 -11.32
N PRO A 142 0.23 -5.00 -11.70
CA PRO A 142 1.15 -5.75 -10.88
C PRO A 142 2.49 -5.03 -10.79
N ASN A 143 3.04 -4.94 -9.58
CA ASN A 143 4.28 -4.25 -9.27
C ASN A 143 5.26 -5.16 -8.57
N GLY A 144 6.55 -4.84 -8.67
CA GLY A 144 7.58 -5.33 -7.77
C GLY A 144 7.67 -6.85 -7.65
N MET A 145 7.21 -7.62 -8.62
CA MET A 145 7.22 -9.08 -8.56
C MET A 145 8.64 -9.59 -8.32
N VAL A 146 8.83 -10.33 -7.22
CA VAL A 146 10.14 -10.86 -6.83
C VAL A 146 9.99 -12.19 -6.08
N TYR A 147 10.93 -13.11 -6.32
CA TYR A 147 11.05 -14.35 -5.56
C TYR A 147 12.21 -14.25 -4.57
N LYS A 148 11.93 -14.53 -3.30
CA LYS A 148 12.95 -14.54 -2.25
C LYS A 148 12.58 -15.50 -1.13
N ASP A 149 13.57 -16.28 -0.66
CA ASP A 149 13.48 -17.16 0.51
C ASP A 149 12.25 -18.10 0.50
N GLY A 150 11.87 -18.63 -0.69
CA GLY A 150 10.77 -19.57 -0.86
C GLY A 150 9.40 -18.93 -1.07
N GLU A 151 9.33 -17.61 -1.18
CA GLU A 151 8.08 -16.87 -1.41
C GLU A 151 8.13 -16.05 -2.70
N TYR A 152 7.05 -16.09 -3.45
CA TYR A 152 6.75 -15.15 -4.52
C TYR A 152 6.03 -13.95 -3.91
N HIS A 153 6.53 -12.76 -4.15
CA HIS A 153 5.90 -11.52 -3.76
C HIS A 153 5.23 -10.89 -4.97
N LEU A 154 3.97 -10.51 -4.82
CA LEU A 154 3.21 -9.69 -5.74
C LEU A 154 2.85 -8.39 -5.01
N TYR A 155 3.38 -7.29 -5.49
CA TYR A 155 2.87 -5.97 -5.16
C TYR A 155 1.97 -5.51 -6.30
N PHE A 156 1.10 -4.55 -6.03
CA PHE A 156 0.15 -4.05 -7.04
C PHE A 156 -0.29 -2.63 -6.72
N GLN A 157 -0.65 -1.87 -7.75
CA GLN A 157 -1.27 -0.58 -7.58
C GLN A 157 -2.59 -0.75 -6.83
N TYR A 158 -2.77 0.01 -5.74
CA TYR A 158 -3.86 -0.23 -4.81
C TYR A 158 -4.45 1.06 -4.25
N ASN A 159 -5.79 1.20 -4.35
CA ASN A 159 -6.54 2.17 -3.57
C ASN A 159 -7.39 1.43 -2.53
N PRO A 160 -7.06 1.50 -1.23
CA PRO A 160 -7.84 0.85 -0.18
C PRO A 160 -9.10 1.60 0.23
N TYR A 161 -9.35 2.79 -0.32
CA TYR A 161 -10.42 3.69 0.17
C TYR A 161 -11.56 3.89 -0.82
N GLY A 162 -11.67 3.04 -1.82
CA GLY A 162 -12.74 3.09 -2.80
C GLY A 162 -12.54 2.10 -3.94
N SER A 163 -13.53 1.97 -4.83
CA SER A 163 -13.50 1.08 -5.99
C SER A 163 -13.07 1.78 -7.28
N LYS A 164 -12.55 3.00 -7.18
CA LYS A 164 -12.03 3.78 -8.32
C LYS A 164 -10.54 4.04 -8.16
N TRP A 165 -9.88 4.34 -9.29
CA TRP A 165 -8.49 4.74 -9.29
C TRP A 165 -8.26 5.97 -8.41
N GLY A 166 -7.23 5.97 -7.60
CA GLY A 166 -6.85 7.06 -6.69
C GLY A 166 -5.93 6.54 -5.57
N ASN A 167 -5.42 7.41 -4.71
CA ASN A 167 -4.62 7.07 -3.53
C ASN A 167 -3.58 5.97 -3.73
N MET A 168 -2.86 5.93 -4.85
CA MET A 168 -2.00 4.80 -5.19
C MET A 168 -1.00 4.45 -4.10
N HIS A 169 -1.13 3.22 -3.62
CA HIS A 169 -0.23 2.50 -2.74
C HIS A 169 0.33 1.29 -3.49
N TRP A 170 1.35 0.64 -2.98
CA TRP A 170 1.64 -0.74 -3.32
C TRP A 170 0.92 -1.66 -2.33
N GLY A 171 -0.15 -2.32 -2.77
CA GLY A 171 -0.72 -3.47 -2.09
C GLY A 171 0.27 -4.63 -2.09
N HIS A 172 0.04 -5.68 -1.27
CA HIS A 172 0.99 -6.78 -1.14
C HIS A 172 0.29 -8.11 -0.94
N ALA A 173 0.76 -9.12 -1.64
CA ALA A 173 0.42 -10.51 -1.41
C ALA A 173 1.64 -11.42 -1.59
N VAL A 174 1.64 -12.58 -0.93
CA VAL A 174 2.69 -13.58 -1.05
C VAL A 174 2.12 -14.95 -1.41
N SER A 175 2.91 -15.75 -2.12
CA SER A 175 2.54 -17.12 -2.51
C SER A 175 3.77 -18.03 -2.49
N LYS A 176 3.54 -19.32 -2.26
CA LYS A 176 4.56 -20.36 -2.41
C LYS A 176 4.48 -21.09 -3.74
N ASP A 177 3.36 -20.98 -4.45
CA ASP A 177 3.03 -21.77 -5.63
C ASP A 177 2.45 -20.96 -6.81
N LEU A 178 2.31 -19.61 -6.67
CA LEU A 178 1.70 -18.69 -7.63
C LEU A 178 0.20 -18.89 -7.86
N VAL A 179 -0.43 -19.79 -7.10
CA VAL A 179 -1.86 -20.10 -7.18
C VAL A 179 -2.60 -19.64 -5.92
N HIS A 180 -2.04 -19.97 -4.76
CA HIS A 180 -2.61 -19.61 -3.47
C HIS A 180 -1.88 -18.40 -2.91
N TRP A 181 -2.61 -17.32 -2.67
CA TRP A 181 -2.07 -16.04 -2.25
C TRP A 181 -2.55 -15.66 -0.86
N GLU A 182 -1.62 -15.26 -0.02
CA GLU A 182 -1.88 -14.63 1.28
C GLU A 182 -1.76 -13.11 1.12
N HIS A 183 -2.83 -12.38 1.45
CA HIS A 183 -2.83 -10.92 1.42
C HIS A 183 -2.19 -10.37 2.69
N LEU A 184 -1.36 -9.35 2.51
CA LEU A 184 -0.66 -8.64 3.57
C LEU A 184 -1.08 -7.17 3.58
N ASP A 185 -0.67 -6.44 4.63
CA ASP A 185 -0.85 -4.99 4.68
C ASP A 185 -0.11 -4.33 3.50
N PRO A 186 -0.57 -3.15 3.01
CA PRO A 186 0.12 -2.43 1.96
C PRO A 186 1.60 -2.21 2.26
N ALA A 187 2.47 -2.53 1.30
CA ALA A 187 3.92 -2.50 1.48
C ALA A 187 4.49 -1.07 1.46
N ILE A 188 3.98 -0.23 0.55
CA ILE A 188 4.43 1.16 0.40
C ILE A 188 3.20 2.04 0.28
N ALA A 189 2.95 2.86 1.30
CA ALA A 189 1.83 3.77 1.32
C ALA A 189 2.13 5.09 0.61
N ARG A 190 1.09 5.71 0.02
CA ARG A 190 1.10 7.10 -0.42
C ARG A 190 1.60 7.98 0.73
N ASP A 191 2.30 9.05 0.39
CA ASP A 191 2.85 10.01 1.34
C ASP A 191 2.57 11.45 0.90
N PRO A 192 2.96 12.49 1.67
CA PRO A 192 2.73 13.88 1.30
C PRO A 192 3.39 14.32 -0.02
N VAL A 193 4.40 13.58 -0.49
CA VAL A 193 5.04 13.88 -1.79
C VAL A 193 4.09 13.52 -2.93
N GLY A 194 3.39 12.38 -2.83
CA GLY A 194 2.43 12.00 -3.85
C GLY A 194 2.05 10.51 -3.86
N HIS A 195 1.55 10.08 -5.00
CA HIS A 195 1.16 8.70 -5.26
C HIS A 195 2.39 7.79 -5.46
N ILE A 196 2.25 6.54 -5.04
CA ILE A 196 3.24 5.49 -5.31
C ILE A 196 2.82 4.73 -6.56
N PHE A 197 3.35 5.13 -7.70
CA PHE A 197 3.04 4.53 -9.00
C PHE A 197 3.85 3.24 -9.25
N SER A 198 3.63 2.64 -10.41
CA SER A 198 4.18 1.34 -10.78
C SER A 198 5.71 1.30 -10.79
N GLY A 199 6.22 0.08 -10.74
CA GLY A 199 7.64 -0.19 -10.75
C GLY A 199 7.98 -1.66 -10.53
N SER A 200 9.22 -1.93 -10.18
CA SER A 200 9.77 -3.28 -10.02
C SER A 200 10.51 -3.47 -8.71
N SER A 201 10.83 -4.72 -8.36
CA SER A 201 11.68 -5.02 -7.22
C SER A 201 12.84 -5.92 -7.61
N VAL A 202 13.95 -5.81 -6.88
CA VAL A 202 15.12 -6.67 -7.01
C VAL A 202 15.63 -7.11 -5.64
N VAL A 203 16.30 -8.27 -5.58
CA VAL A 203 17.06 -8.67 -4.40
C VAL A 203 18.51 -8.23 -4.57
N ASP A 204 18.99 -7.32 -3.74
CA ASP A 204 20.39 -6.87 -3.75
C ASP A 204 21.29 -7.85 -3.00
N LYS A 205 21.61 -8.96 -3.68
CA LYS A 205 22.44 -10.05 -3.11
C LYS A 205 23.84 -9.60 -2.67
N LYS A 206 24.37 -8.56 -3.30
CA LYS A 206 25.73 -8.06 -3.08
C LYS A 206 25.77 -6.81 -2.18
N ASN A 207 24.62 -6.36 -1.69
CA ASN A 207 24.50 -5.12 -0.89
C ASN A 207 25.12 -3.91 -1.61
N THR A 208 24.87 -3.80 -2.90
CA THR A 208 25.39 -2.71 -3.74
C THR A 208 24.80 -1.35 -3.36
N ALA A 209 23.56 -1.35 -2.89
CA ALA A 209 22.85 -0.16 -2.40
C ALA A 209 23.23 0.22 -0.96
N GLY A 210 23.84 -0.71 -0.19
CA GLY A 210 24.23 -0.45 1.19
C GLY A 210 23.08 -0.46 2.19
N PHE A 211 21.93 -1.10 1.85
CA PHE A 211 20.78 -1.20 2.75
C PHE A 211 20.72 -2.52 3.53
N GLY A 212 21.59 -3.47 3.22
CA GLY A 212 21.62 -4.80 3.81
C GLY A 212 21.80 -5.87 2.74
N LYS A 213 22.48 -6.96 3.11
CA LYS A 213 22.66 -8.11 2.21
C LYS A 213 21.31 -8.80 1.98
N ASN A 214 21.01 -9.09 0.73
CA ASN A 214 19.73 -9.67 0.31
C ASN A 214 18.49 -8.80 0.63
N ALA A 215 18.65 -7.48 0.82
CA ALA A 215 17.53 -6.58 0.92
C ALA A 215 16.67 -6.65 -0.35
N ILE A 216 15.36 -6.63 -0.21
CA ILE A 216 14.47 -6.35 -1.34
C ILE A 216 14.46 -4.85 -1.55
N ILE A 217 14.82 -4.41 -2.75
CA ILE A 217 14.75 -3.01 -3.14
C ILE A 217 13.58 -2.84 -4.09
N ALA A 218 12.59 -2.07 -3.69
CA ALA A 218 11.50 -1.61 -4.54
C ALA A 218 11.97 -0.35 -5.26
N ILE A 219 11.77 -0.30 -6.56
CA ILE A 219 12.03 0.87 -7.41
C ILE A 219 10.69 1.25 -8.01
N TYR A 220 10.23 2.45 -7.73
CA TYR A 220 8.89 2.91 -8.10
C TYR A 220 8.90 4.35 -8.59
N THR A 221 7.87 4.73 -9.31
CA THR A 221 7.64 6.13 -9.66
C THR A 221 6.86 6.80 -8.54
N ASN A 222 7.36 7.93 -8.03
CA ASN A 222 6.56 8.84 -7.23
C ASN A 222 5.95 9.88 -8.17
N ASN A 223 4.61 9.95 -8.19
CA ASN A 223 3.87 10.99 -8.88
C ASN A 223 3.50 12.06 -7.85
N SER A 224 4.19 13.18 -7.91
CA SER A 224 4.03 14.27 -6.95
C SER A 224 2.66 14.95 -7.09
N VAL A 225 2.30 15.73 -6.08
CA VAL A 225 1.08 16.56 -6.11
C VAL A 225 1.10 17.60 -7.26
N ASN A 226 2.26 17.87 -7.84
CA ASN A 226 2.42 18.71 -9.03
C ASN A 226 2.48 17.91 -10.34
N HIS A 227 2.18 16.61 -10.28
CA HIS A 227 2.29 15.67 -11.40
C HIS A 227 3.70 15.59 -12.02
N ASP A 228 4.74 15.71 -11.19
CA ASP A 228 6.11 15.41 -11.57
C ASP A 228 6.40 13.94 -11.27
N GLU A 229 6.78 13.17 -12.27
CA GLU A 229 7.11 11.76 -12.14
C GLU A 229 8.61 11.57 -12.01
N VAL A 230 9.02 10.98 -10.89
CA VAL A 230 10.43 10.75 -10.57
C VAL A 230 10.60 9.33 -10.01
N GLN A 231 11.79 8.73 -10.23
CA GLN A 231 12.03 7.40 -9.74
C GLN A 231 12.58 7.43 -8.32
N CYS A 232 11.96 6.64 -7.46
CA CYS A 232 12.27 6.52 -6.04
C CYS A 232 12.59 5.06 -5.68
N ILE A 233 13.22 4.86 -4.52
CA ILE A 233 13.47 3.53 -3.98
C ILE A 233 13.00 3.43 -2.53
N ALA A 234 12.58 2.22 -2.17
CA ALA A 234 12.38 1.79 -0.80
C ALA A 234 13.05 0.42 -0.61
N TYR A 235 13.38 0.06 0.62
CA TYR A 235 14.06 -1.21 0.90
C TYR A 235 13.44 -1.94 2.07
N SER A 236 13.52 -3.27 2.03
CA SER A 236 13.04 -4.18 3.06
C SER A 236 14.15 -5.15 3.47
N ASN A 237 14.30 -5.34 4.78
CA ASN A 237 15.20 -6.32 5.39
C ASN A 237 14.45 -7.47 6.10
N ASP A 238 13.13 -7.49 6.05
CA ASP A 238 12.24 -8.44 6.70
C ASP A 238 11.43 -9.28 5.71
N ASN A 239 12.06 -9.64 4.59
CA ASN A 239 11.44 -10.39 3.51
C ASN A 239 10.20 -9.70 2.92
N GLY A 240 10.28 -8.39 2.69
CA GLY A 240 9.24 -7.62 2.02
C GLY A 240 8.02 -7.29 2.88
N ARG A 241 8.03 -7.58 4.19
CA ARG A 241 6.89 -7.30 5.08
C ARG A 241 6.73 -5.80 5.36
N THR A 242 7.85 -5.10 5.50
CA THR A 242 7.87 -3.64 5.64
C THR A 242 8.93 -3.00 4.75
N PHE A 243 8.66 -1.78 4.29
CA PHE A 243 9.59 -1.01 3.48
C PHE A 243 9.92 0.33 4.13
N THR A 244 11.19 0.69 4.07
CA THR A 244 11.68 2.02 4.44
C THR A 244 12.00 2.79 3.17
N LYS A 245 11.37 3.95 2.96
CA LYS A 245 11.68 4.85 1.84
C LYS A 245 13.08 5.43 2.03
N TYR A 246 13.84 5.49 0.96
CA TYR A 246 15.20 6.04 1.01
C TYR A 246 15.17 7.56 1.18
N GLU A 247 15.87 8.07 2.19
CA GLU A 247 15.90 9.51 2.50
C GLU A 247 16.47 10.38 1.36
N GLY A 248 17.33 9.80 0.51
CA GLY A 248 17.91 10.49 -0.64
C GLY A 248 17.08 10.37 -1.92
N ASN A 249 15.80 10.02 -1.84
CA ASN A 249 14.90 10.08 -2.99
C ASN A 249 14.67 11.52 -3.45
N PRO A 250 14.42 11.75 -4.74
CA PRO A 250 14.40 10.79 -5.84
C PRO A 250 15.82 10.35 -6.27
N VAL A 251 15.95 9.12 -6.80
CA VAL A 251 17.22 8.60 -7.33
C VAL A 251 17.40 8.87 -8.82
N LEU A 252 16.31 9.19 -9.53
CA LEU A 252 16.35 9.56 -10.94
C LEU A 252 15.20 10.53 -11.26
N THR A 253 15.54 11.63 -11.91
CA THR A 253 14.60 12.60 -12.48
C THR A 253 14.83 12.69 -13.99
N PRO A 254 13.80 13.04 -14.79
CA PRO A 254 14.00 13.26 -16.20
C PRO A 254 14.89 14.52 -16.43
N PHE A 255 15.91 14.39 -17.27
CA PHE A 255 16.88 15.48 -17.53
C PHE A 255 16.35 16.58 -18.44
N ASP A 256 15.21 16.36 -19.10
CA ASP A 256 14.57 17.26 -20.07
C ASP A 256 13.22 17.80 -19.57
N GLY A 257 12.88 17.58 -18.29
CA GLY A 257 11.62 18.05 -17.69
C GLY A 257 10.37 17.34 -18.20
N LEU A 258 10.54 16.14 -18.76
CA LEU A 258 9.43 15.30 -19.22
C LEU A 258 8.47 15.00 -18.07
N LYS A 259 7.17 15.11 -18.30
CA LYS A 259 6.13 14.83 -17.27
C LYS A 259 5.80 13.35 -17.15
N ASP A 260 5.67 12.67 -18.29
CA ASP A 260 5.38 11.26 -18.36
C ASP A 260 6.68 10.44 -18.32
N PHE A 261 7.14 10.10 -17.10
CA PHE A 261 8.42 9.44 -16.86
C PHE A 261 8.27 8.40 -15.73
N ARG A 262 7.78 7.19 -16.08
CA ARG A 262 7.32 6.20 -15.09
C ARG A 262 7.63 4.74 -15.41
N ASP A 263 7.25 3.86 -14.50
CA ASP A 263 7.26 2.41 -14.60
C ASP A 263 8.68 1.83 -14.72
N PRO A 264 9.57 2.05 -13.74
CA PRO A 264 10.93 1.59 -13.81
C PRO A 264 11.03 0.06 -13.67
N LYS A 265 11.60 -0.60 -14.68
CA LYS A 265 12.03 -1.99 -14.61
C LYS A 265 13.52 -2.06 -14.36
N VAL A 266 13.94 -2.70 -13.28
CA VAL A 266 15.35 -2.83 -12.89
C VAL A 266 15.79 -4.29 -12.91
N PHE A 267 17.00 -4.56 -13.40
CA PHE A 267 17.62 -5.87 -13.38
C PHE A 267 19.14 -5.77 -13.28
N TRP A 268 19.77 -6.84 -12.75
CA TRP A 268 21.23 -6.96 -12.72
C TRP A 268 21.75 -7.47 -14.06
N TYR A 269 22.70 -6.76 -14.66
CA TYR A 269 23.40 -7.17 -15.89
C TYR A 269 24.76 -7.78 -15.53
N GLU A 270 24.86 -9.10 -15.57
CA GLU A 270 26.05 -9.83 -15.06
C GLU A 270 27.32 -9.50 -15.83
N LYS A 271 27.26 -9.40 -17.18
CA LYS A 271 28.45 -9.07 -18.00
C LYS A 271 29.01 -7.68 -17.67
N GLY A 272 28.13 -6.70 -17.42
CA GLY A 272 28.51 -5.34 -17.06
C GLY A 272 28.77 -5.14 -15.57
N LYS A 273 28.43 -6.11 -14.73
CA LYS A 273 28.47 -6.03 -13.26
C LYS A 273 27.83 -4.74 -12.76
N CYS A 274 26.62 -4.46 -13.24
CA CYS A 274 25.85 -3.27 -12.91
C CYS A 274 24.35 -3.53 -13.05
N TRP A 275 23.59 -2.64 -12.44
CA TRP A 275 22.14 -2.55 -12.61
C TRP A 275 21.82 -1.79 -13.88
N TYR A 276 20.80 -2.24 -14.59
CA TYR A 276 20.11 -1.47 -15.63
C TYR A 276 18.70 -1.13 -15.15
N MET A 277 18.25 0.05 -15.53
CA MET A 277 16.87 0.49 -15.39
C MET A 277 16.33 0.86 -16.76
N ILE A 278 15.10 0.43 -17.03
CA ILE A 278 14.33 0.84 -18.17
C ILE A 278 13.15 1.63 -17.64
N VAL A 279 12.89 2.78 -18.23
CA VAL A 279 11.82 3.70 -17.81
C VAL A 279 11.02 4.10 -19.04
N SER A 280 9.71 4.10 -18.95
CA SER A 280 8.83 4.75 -19.91
C SER A 280 9.05 6.25 -19.89
N ALA A 281 9.26 6.86 -21.03
CA ALA A 281 9.53 8.27 -21.20
C ALA A 281 8.70 8.81 -22.37
N ASP A 282 7.40 9.03 -22.13
CA ASP A 282 6.40 9.35 -23.14
C ASP A 282 6.41 8.28 -24.26
N LYS A 283 6.88 8.63 -25.44
CA LYS A 283 6.88 7.77 -26.65
C LYS A 283 8.21 7.08 -26.91
N GLU A 284 9.03 6.96 -25.89
CA GLU A 284 10.28 6.21 -25.94
C GLU A 284 10.52 5.48 -24.62
N THR A 285 11.38 4.48 -24.67
CA THR A 285 11.87 3.78 -23.49
C THR A 285 13.32 4.19 -23.27
N ARG A 286 13.65 4.69 -22.08
CA ARG A 286 15.01 5.12 -21.73
C ARG A 286 15.75 4.10 -20.88
N PHE A 287 17.01 3.89 -21.18
CA PHE A 287 17.91 2.98 -20.51
C PHE A 287 18.91 3.75 -19.65
N TYR A 288 19.03 3.33 -18.40
CA TYR A 288 20.01 3.86 -17.45
C TYR A 288 20.81 2.73 -16.84
N LYS A 289 22.03 3.00 -16.36
CA LYS A 289 22.88 2.07 -15.63
C LYS A 289 23.32 2.63 -14.29
N SER A 290 23.50 1.73 -13.30
CA SER A 290 23.94 2.08 -11.94
C SER A 290 24.84 1.01 -11.36
N LYS A 291 25.74 1.40 -10.45
CA LYS A 291 26.53 0.47 -9.62
C LYS A 291 25.91 0.24 -8.24
N ASN A 292 24.94 1.08 -7.82
CA ASN A 292 24.48 1.13 -6.44
C ASN A 292 22.97 1.42 -6.29
N LEU A 293 22.18 1.35 -7.38
CA LEU A 293 20.73 1.65 -7.39
C LEU A 293 20.33 3.09 -7.00
N LYS A 294 21.28 3.92 -6.56
CA LYS A 294 21.06 5.29 -6.08
C LYS A 294 21.48 6.36 -7.07
N LYS A 295 22.49 6.06 -7.90
CA LYS A 295 23.00 7.00 -8.92
C LYS A 295 22.93 6.34 -10.28
N TRP A 296 22.22 6.97 -11.20
CA TRP A 296 21.92 6.44 -12.51
C TRP A 296 22.57 7.29 -13.61
N THR A 297 23.09 6.64 -14.63
CA THR A 297 23.67 7.29 -15.81
C THR A 297 22.88 6.85 -17.03
N TYR A 298 22.41 7.82 -17.80
CA TYR A 298 21.74 7.57 -19.08
C TYR A 298 22.65 6.77 -20.03
N VAL A 299 22.05 5.83 -20.76
CA VAL A 299 22.76 4.97 -21.73
C VAL A 299 22.25 5.21 -23.14
N SER A 300 20.95 5.05 -23.34
CA SER A 300 20.29 5.15 -24.66
C SER A 300 18.78 5.24 -24.51
N ALA A 301 18.11 5.48 -25.62
CA ALA A 301 16.66 5.37 -25.73
C ALA A 301 16.28 4.50 -26.95
N PHE A 302 15.06 3.99 -26.92
CA PHE A 302 14.48 3.19 -27.99
C PHE A 302 12.99 3.52 -28.15
N GLY A 303 12.49 3.45 -29.39
CA GLY A 303 11.06 3.48 -29.68
C GLY A 303 10.56 4.80 -30.28
N LYS A 304 11.23 5.94 -30.05
CA LYS A 304 10.77 7.22 -30.59
C LYS A 304 10.66 7.18 -32.13
N GLY A 305 9.46 7.47 -32.63
CA GLY A 305 9.19 7.47 -34.08
C GLY A 305 9.07 6.09 -34.69
N LEU A 306 9.05 5.00 -33.90
CA LEU A 306 8.87 3.64 -34.37
C LEU A 306 7.43 3.17 -34.16
N GLY A 307 6.79 2.66 -35.20
CA GLY A 307 5.42 2.15 -35.16
C GLY A 307 4.36 3.23 -34.92
N GLN A 308 3.20 2.81 -34.46
CA GLN A 308 2.12 3.72 -34.04
C GLN A 308 2.31 4.11 -32.59
N GLN A 309 2.29 5.40 -32.30
CA GLN A 309 2.52 5.94 -30.94
C GLN A 309 1.37 6.87 -30.53
N PRO A 310 0.13 6.35 -30.41
CA PRO A 310 -1.01 7.17 -30.01
C PRO A 310 -0.97 7.59 -28.54
N CYS A 311 -0.29 6.81 -27.70
CA CYS A 311 -0.17 7.00 -26.26
C CYS A 311 1.25 6.74 -25.78
N GLN A 312 1.48 6.92 -24.49
CA GLN A 312 2.72 6.58 -23.82
C GLN A 312 2.94 5.04 -23.83
N TYR A 313 4.18 4.62 -23.85
CA TYR A 313 4.57 3.24 -23.64
C TYR A 313 4.73 3.00 -22.13
N GLU A 314 3.72 2.38 -21.51
CA GLU A 314 3.72 2.09 -20.09
C GLU A 314 4.27 0.70 -19.78
N CYS A 315 4.69 0.48 -18.54
CA CYS A 315 5.11 -0.80 -17.97
C CYS A 315 6.13 -1.57 -18.83
N PRO A 316 7.27 -0.97 -19.24
CA PRO A 316 8.24 -1.65 -20.07
C PRO A 316 8.85 -2.84 -19.32
N ASP A 317 9.04 -3.96 -20.03
CA ASP A 317 9.82 -5.08 -19.54
C ASP A 317 10.98 -5.40 -20.49
N PHE A 318 12.08 -5.93 -19.93
CA PHE A 318 13.26 -6.28 -20.69
C PHE A 318 13.99 -7.44 -20.02
N PHE A 319 14.17 -8.52 -20.74
CA PHE A 319 14.83 -9.72 -20.25
C PHE A 319 15.53 -10.48 -21.35
N GLN A 320 16.50 -11.28 -20.98
CA GLN A 320 17.28 -12.07 -21.92
C GLN A 320 16.55 -13.36 -22.25
N LEU A 321 16.38 -13.64 -23.54
CA LEU A 321 15.87 -14.91 -24.03
C LEU A 321 16.98 -15.69 -24.75
N PRO A 322 17.09 -17.02 -24.53
CA PRO A 322 17.95 -17.85 -25.37
C PRO A 322 17.38 -17.93 -26.78
N VAL A 323 18.24 -17.92 -27.78
CA VAL A 323 17.90 -18.14 -29.16
C VAL A 323 18.52 -19.45 -29.59
N ASN A 324 17.70 -20.38 -30.06
CA ASN A 324 18.11 -21.73 -30.51
C ASN A 324 18.68 -22.65 -29.39
N GLY A 325 18.03 -22.66 -28.24
CA GLY A 325 18.30 -23.64 -27.18
C GLY A 325 18.84 -23.09 -25.92
#